data_739496b34a7ae19773faf1c4f6007f68
#
_entry.id   739496b34a7ae19773faf1c4f6007f68
#
_cell.length_a   1.000
_cell.length_b   1.000
_cell.length_c   1.000
_cell.angle_alpha   90.00
_cell.angle_beta   90.00
_cell.angle_gamma   90.00
#
_symmetry.space_group_name_H-M   'P 1'
#
loop_
_entity.id
_entity.type
_entity.pdbx_description
1 polymer ?
#
loop_
_entity_poly.entity_id
_entity_poly.type
_entity_poly.pdbx_seq_one_letter_code
_entity_poly.pdbx_strand_id
1 'polypeptide(L)'
;MAATRPPRRPGGSGRWALRSIVAVATVAVLVATGVSWTIYRHSTSGFTRSGALAGGPTSKHGDQNILVMGLDSRLDEHGNPLPQAMYDALHAGSADDGGMNANVLMLLHVPGDGSKATAISIPRDDYVNLDGCPSNNCQGKIKQAYGFAYAEKRQSLSAQGDISPDDLESQSREAGRRSEIATVRQFLGNVPIDHFIEVTLAAFFQVAEVVQPITVCLNQDTSDSYSGARFHKGVQKINASQAMAFVRQRRDPNPDLNFTDLDRDRRQQAFVISLMQQLTKNGTLTNLGQMNRLLNVAKANIAFDDGFDLVKFATTSSNLTGGNVTFFTLPIDHFGANENGEDVNFVNLPQIHSIVRQVLGPDAVAPETSTSSTNTAAPQAITGADGKVLNVVNSSGENGMAAQYEELLAARGFTRGSASTGSTIDSTTQVEYGSGAQGPATELAQMLGGSVTAEADTSLEPNSVRLIIGTDLPDASALGQSSTTSSESDDTDSSTGPTDPNATESVSAPSGPAQIVNGTGTGANAPAPTDLVNLTNTASVPCVK
;
A
#
# COMPACT_ATOMS: atom_id res chain seq x y z
N MET A 1 -52.91 -15.20 88.43
CA MET A 1 -52.62 -14.05 87.52
C MET A 1 -51.20 -14.18 86.98
N ALA A 2 -51.06 -14.65 85.76
CA ALA A 2 -49.77 -14.85 85.14
C ALA A 2 -49.48 -13.61 84.26
N ALA A 3 -48.39 -12.89 84.55
CA ALA A 3 -47.95 -11.73 83.78
C ALA A 3 -47.25 -12.16 82.52
N THR A 4 -47.80 -11.85 81.35
CA THR A 4 -47.22 -12.04 80.04
C THR A 4 -46.16 -10.95 79.76
N ARG A 5 -44.88 -11.36 79.54
CA ARG A 5 -43.80 -10.47 79.10
C ARG A 5 -44.03 -10.08 77.64
N PRO A 6 -43.81 -8.81 77.26
CA PRO A 6 -43.91 -8.42 75.85
C PRO A 6 -42.69 -8.93 75.04
N PRO A 7 -42.87 -9.19 73.72
CA PRO A 7 -41.78 -9.69 72.85
C PRO A 7 -40.72 -8.65 72.66
N ARG A 8 -39.45 -9.05 72.84
CA ARG A 8 -38.26 -8.22 72.50
C ARG A 8 -38.20 -8.01 70.99
N ARG A 9 -38.28 -6.76 70.55
CA ARG A 9 -38.00 -6.38 69.16
C ARG A 9 -36.53 -6.72 68.82
N PRO A 10 -36.25 -7.37 67.66
CA PRO A 10 -34.89 -7.65 67.29
C PRO A 10 -34.18 -6.35 67.02
N GLY A 11 -33.00 -6.20 67.63
CA GLY A 11 -32.19 -4.97 67.62
C GLY A 11 -31.74 -4.57 66.24
N GLY A 12 -31.74 -3.25 65.95
CA GLY A 12 -31.44 -2.62 64.70
C GLY A 12 -29.97 -2.67 64.23
N SER A 13 -29.11 -3.48 64.90
CA SER A 13 -27.66 -3.54 64.59
C SER A 13 -27.35 -4.17 63.22
N GLY A 14 -28.13 -5.15 62.77
CA GLY A 14 -27.91 -5.78 61.46
C GLY A 14 -28.19 -4.87 60.27
N ARG A 15 -29.16 -3.95 60.42
CA ARG A 15 -29.48 -2.98 59.35
C ARG A 15 -28.41 -1.89 59.18
N TRP A 16 -27.77 -1.51 60.29
CA TRP A 16 -26.66 -0.55 60.26
C TRP A 16 -25.38 -1.19 59.64
N ALA A 17 -25.08 -2.43 60.02
CA ALA A 17 -23.95 -3.18 59.44
C ALA A 17 -24.14 -3.41 57.94
N LEU A 18 -25.35 -3.76 57.49
CA LEU A 18 -25.64 -3.92 56.05
C LEU A 18 -25.50 -2.60 55.27
N ARG A 19 -25.98 -1.48 55.82
CA ARG A 19 -25.85 -0.15 55.23
C ARG A 19 -24.38 0.29 55.12
N SER A 20 -23.56 0.00 56.13
CA SER A 20 -22.13 0.30 56.11
C SER A 20 -21.39 -0.54 55.08
N ILE A 21 -21.71 -1.82 54.94
CA ILE A 21 -21.12 -2.70 53.89
C ILE A 21 -21.49 -2.21 52.50
N VAL A 22 -22.76 -1.85 52.26
CA VAL A 22 -23.20 -1.30 50.96
C VAL A 22 -22.51 0.03 50.67
N ALA A 23 -22.38 0.92 51.67
CA ALA A 23 -21.67 2.20 51.47
C ALA A 23 -20.19 1.98 51.13
N VAL A 24 -19.48 1.08 51.83
CA VAL A 24 -18.09 0.73 51.52
C VAL A 24 -17.94 0.11 50.12
N ALA A 25 -18.85 -0.82 49.77
CA ALA A 25 -18.86 -1.42 48.43
C ALA A 25 -19.11 -0.37 47.34
N THR A 26 -20.06 0.57 47.57
CA THR A 26 -20.33 1.66 46.62
C THR A 26 -19.10 2.57 46.45
N VAL A 27 -18.43 2.95 47.54
CA VAL A 27 -17.19 3.75 47.48
C VAL A 27 -16.09 2.98 46.76
N ALA A 28 -15.92 1.68 47.01
CA ALA A 28 -14.94 0.86 46.32
C ALA A 28 -15.21 0.77 44.79
N VAL A 29 -16.49 0.62 44.40
CA VAL A 29 -16.88 0.64 42.97
C VAL A 29 -16.62 2.01 42.36
N LEU A 30 -16.95 3.12 43.03
CA LEU A 30 -16.70 4.48 42.53
C LEU A 30 -15.20 4.75 42.40
N VAL A 31 -14.40 4.32 43.36
CA VAL A 31 -12.93 4.44 43.30
C VAL A 31 -12.39 3.59 42.16
N ALA A 32 -12.78 2.34 42.03
CA ALA A 32 -12.37 1.45 40.96
C ALA A 32 -12.77 2.02 39.57
N THR A 33 -14.00 2.54 39.45
CA THR A 33 -14.48 3.17 38.21
C THR A 33 -13.72 4.46 37.92
N GLY A 34 -13.47 5.30 38.93
CA GLY A 34 -12.69 6.54 38.80
C GLY A 34 -11.24 6.26 38.40
N VAL A 35 -10.60 5.27 39.02
CA VAL A 35 -9.23 4.85 38.66
C VAL A 35 -9.20 4.26 37.27
N SER A 36 -10.16 3.38 36.92
CA SER A 36 -10.26 2.81 35.57
C SER A 36 -10.50 3.90 34.52
N TRP A 37 -11.33 4.90 34.83
CA TRP A 37 -11.60 6.04 33.96
C TRP A 37 -10.36 6.92 33.76
N THR A 38 -9.61 7.21 34.83
CA THR A 38 -8.38 7.99 34.74
C THR A 38 -7.29 7.24 33.94
N ILE A 39 -7.14 5.93 34.17
CA ILE A 39 -6.22 5.08 33.39
C ILE A 39 -6.66 5.07 31.93
N TYR A 40 -7.94 4.87 31.64
CA TYR A 40 -8.48 4.90 30.28
C TYR A 40 -8.22 6.24 29.60
N ARG A 41 -8.57 7.36 30.24
CA ARG A 41 -8.29 8.71 29.69
C ARG A 41 -6.81 8.94 29.48
N HIS A 42 -5.96 8.56 30.43
CA HIS A 42 -4.51 8.70 30.29
C HIS A 42 -3.95 7.84 29.14
N SER A 43 -4.50 6.66 28.95
CA SER A 43 -4.08 5.74 27.87
C SER A 43 -4.56 6.20 26.48
N THR A 44 -5.70 6.88 26.40
CA THR A 44 -6.32 7.29 25.13
C THR A 44 -6.08 8.75 24.74
N SER A 45 -5.61 9.60 25.67
CA SER A 45 -5.29 11.01 25.40
C SER A 45 -3.82 11.21 25.02
N GLY A 46 -3.54 12.25 24.23
CA GLY A 46 -2.19 12.67 23.88
C GLY A 46 -1.59 11.97 22.66
N PHE A 47 -2.39 11.22 21.89
CA PHE A 47 -2.01 10.76 20.56
C PHE A 47 -2.28 11.84 19.53
N THR A 48 -1.46 11.91 18.50
CA THR A 48 -1.75 12.71 17.31
C THR A 48 -2.93 12.09 16.56
N ARG A 49 -3.98 12.89 16.38
CA ARG A 49 -5.18 12.53 15.63
C ARG A 49 -5.25 13.26 14.31
N SER A 50 -5.85 12.65 13.30
CA SER A 50 -5.92 13.20 11.96
C SER A 50 -7.26 12.90 11.30
N GLY A 51 -7.82 13.90 10.62
CA GLY A 51 -9.04 13.80 9.84
C GLY A 51 -8.82 13.37 8.38
N ALA A 52 -7.64 12.84 8.03
CA ALA A 52 -7.28 12.53 6.64
C ALA A 52 -8.21 11.52 5.94
N LEU A 53 -8.91 10.68 6.72
CA LEU A 53 -9.92 9.72 6.21
C LEU A 53 -11.33 10.30 6.11
N ALA A 54 -11.57 11.53 6.52
CA ALA A 54 -12.93 12.11 6.58
C ALA A 54 -13.63 12.02 5.22
N GLY A 55 -14.83 11.41 5.20
CA GLY A 55 -15.65 11.25 4.00
C GLY A 55 -15.24 10.11 3.05
N GLY A 56 -14.26 9.28 3.42
CA GLY A 56 -13.87 8.10 2.64
C GLY A 56 -14.86 6.93 2.77
N PRO A 57 -14.83 5.96 1.83
CA PRO A 57 -15.62 4.74 1.93
C PRO A 57 -15.14 3.88 3.11
N THR A 58 -16.05 3.14 3.72
CA THR A 58 -15.79 2.20 4.82
C THR A 58 -16.06 0.77 4.39
N SER A 59 -15.36 -0.17 5.02
CA SER A 59 -15.54 -1.61 4.82
C SER A 59 -16.92 -2.08 5.28
N LYS A 60 -17.36 -3.19 4.72
CA LYS A 60 -18.64 -3.84 5.04
C LYS A 60 -18.44 -4.99 6.03
N HIS A 61 -19.53 -5.51 6.57
CA HIS A 61 -19.58 -6.74 7.39
C HIS A 61 -18.71 -6.72 8.66
N GLY A 62 -18.28 -5.54 9.12
CA GLY A 62 -17.42 -5.40 10.30
C GLY A 62 -15.92 -5.63 10.01
N ASP A 63 -15.55 -5.84 8.76
CA ASP A 63 -14.16 -5.87 8.34
C ASP A 63 -13.48 -4.52 8.59
N GLN A 64 -12.17 -4.54 8.79
CA GLN A 64 -11.37 -3.34 8.96
C GLN A 64 -10.12 -3.40 8.09
N ASN A 65 -9.95 -2.40 7.26
CA ASN A 65 -8.75 -2.17 6.47
C ASN A 65 -7.94 -1.04 7.10
N ILE A 66 -6.75 -1.37 7.58
CA ILE A 66 -5.87 -0.45 8.31
C ILE A 66 -4.61 -0.23 7.48
N LEU A 67 -4.40 0.99 7.00
CA LEU A 67 -3.18 1.35 6.28
C LEU A 67 -2.09 1.74 7.28
N VAL A 68 -1.00 0.97 7.30
CA VAL A 68 0.20 1.27 8.08
C VAL A 68 1.19 1.99 7.16
N MET A 69 1.57 3.20 7.55
CA MET A 69 2.52 4.05 6.84
C MET A 69 3.76 4.28 7.70
N GLY A 70 4.93 3.95 7.20
CA GLY A 70 6.20 4.22 7.85
C GLY A 70 6.92 5.39 7.15
N LEU A 71 7.02 6.53 7.83
CA LEU A 71 7.68 7.70 7.26
C LEU A 71 9.20 7.65 7.45
N ASP A 72 9.92 8.08 6.42
CA ASP A 72 11.38 8.29 6.48
C ASP A 72 11.75 9.68 7.02
N SER A 73 10.90 10.23 7.86
CA SER A 73 11.16 11.51 8.53
C SER A 73 12.26 11.37 9.56
N ARG A 74 13.18 12.35 9.58
CA ARG A 74 14.21 12.52 10.61
C ARG A 74 13.74 13.41 11.76
N LEU A 75 12.47 13.78 11.74
CA LEU A 75 11.80 14.60 12.75
C LEU A 75 10.82 13.73 13.54
N ASP A 76 10.47 14.19 14.73
CA ASP A 76 9.35 13.64 15.48
C ASP A 76 8.00 13.99 14.80
N GLU A 77 6.89 13.57 15.39
CA GLU A 77 5.54 13.84 14.85
C GLU A 77 5.18 15.33 14.87
N HIS A 78 5.88 16.14 15.67
CA HIS A 78 5.68 17.60 15.80
C HIS A 78 6.65 18.42 14.96
N GLY A 79 7.50 17.77 14.16
CA GLY A 79 8.50 18.45 13.32
C GLY A 79 9.78 18.85 14.06
N ASN A 80 10.00 18.38 15.29
CA ASN A 80 11.22 18.67 16.02
C ASN A 80 12.34 17.69 15.63
N PRO A 81 13.60 18.18 15.57
CA PRO A 81 14.77 17.32 15.38
C PRO A 81 14.90 16.27 16.49
N LEU A 82 15.35 15.07 16.13
CA LEU A 82 15.65 14.03 17.10
C LEU A 82 16.96 14.33 17.84
N PRO A 83 17.17 13.79 19.05
CA PRO A 83 18.47 13.85 19.72
C PRO A 83 19.60 13.26 18.86
N GLN A 84 20.81 13.87 18.88
CA GLN A 84 21.95 13.42 18.08
C GLN A 84 22.28 11.93 18.33
N ALA A 85 22.24 11.48 19.57
CA ALA A 85 22.46 10.07 19.90
C ALA A 85 21.48 9.11 19.19
N MET A 86 20.28 9.59 18.87
CA MET A 86 19.31 8.80 18.11
C MET A 86 19.67 8.76 16.61
N TYR A 87 20.11 9.89 16.02
CA TYR A 87 20.63 9.87 14.65
C TYR A 87 21.82 8.93 14.49
N ASP A 88 22.73 8.94 15.45
CA ASP A 88 23.91 8.05 15.46
C ASP A 88 23.49 6.58 15.56
N ALA A 89 22.55 6.26 16.47
CA ALA A 89 22.03 4.89 16.65
C ALA A 89 21.23 4.38 15.44
N LEU A 90 20.60 5.30 14.71
CA LEU A 90 19.81 5.01 13.51
C LEU A 90 20.66 4.96 12.24
N HIS A 91 21.92 5.36 12.26
CA HIS A 91 22.70 5.66 11.05
C HIS A 91 21.88 6.53 10.09
N ALA A 92 21.26 7.59 10.61
CA ALA A 92 20.26 8.38 9.90
C ALA A 92 20.78 9.73 9.38
N GLY A 93 22.05 10.04 9.61
CA GLY A 93 22.63 11.34 9.28
C GLY A 93 22.17 12.45 10.19
N SER A 94 21.55 13.50 9.66
CA SER A 94 21.05 14.66 10.39
C SER A 94 19.55 14.88 10.16
N ALA A 95 18.98 15.91 10.78
CA ALA A 95 17.59 16.32 10.56
C ALA A 95 17.29 16.65 9.08
N ASP A 96 18.30 17.17 8.37
CA ASP A 96 18.18 17.66 6.99
C ASP A 96 18.31 16.52 5.94
N ASP A 97 18.78 15.34 6.36
CA ASP A 97 18.99 14.19 5.46
C ASP A 97 17.73 13.38 5.16
N GLY A 98 16.63 13.68 5.79
CA GLY A 98 15.36 12.97 5.65
C GLY A 98 14.42 13.59 4.64
N GLY A 99 13.40 12.83 4.29
CA GLY A 99 12.27 13.28 3.50
C GLY A 99 10.95 12.93 4.21
N MET A 100 9.85 13.33 3.60
CA MET A 100 8.49 12.97 4.07
C MET A 100 7.89 11.87 3.19
N ASN A 101 8.68 10.87 2.79
CA ASN A 101 8.19 9.76 1.99
C ASN A 101 7.66 8.62 2.86
N ALA A 102 6.56 8.00 2.45
CA ALA A 102 6.01 6.81 3.08
C ALA A 102 6.80 5.56 2.62
N ASN A 103 7.95 5.33 3.23
CA ASN A 103 8.88 4.27 2.83
C ASN A 103 8.45 2.85 3.24
N VAL A 104 7.39 2.72 4.02
CA VAL A 104 6.70 1.46 4.34
C VAL A 104 5.22 1.68 4.10
N LEU A 105 4.62 0.87 3.25
CA LEU A 105 3.18 0.87 2.98
C LEU A 105 2.67 -0.56 3.14
N MET A 106 1.75 -0.76 4.08
CA MET A 106 1.17 -2.08 4.35
C MET A 106 -0.32 -1.94 4.67
N LEU A 107 -1.16 -2.63 3.92
CA LEU A 107 -2.59 -2.74 4.23
C LEU A 107 -2.83 -3.97 5.09
N LEU A 108 -3.32 -3.78 6.30
CA LEU A 108 -3.77 -4.84 7.19
C LEU A 108 -5.29 -4.98 7.09
N HIS A 109 -5.74 -6.09 6.55
CA HIS A 109 -7.14 -6.48 6.50
C HIS A 109 -7.47 -7.39 7.69
N VAL A 110 -8.43 -6.99 8.50
CA VAL A 110 -8.92 -7.73 9.66
C VAL A 110 -10.38 -8.07 9.41
N PRO A 111 -10.70 -9.33 9.10
CA PRO A 111 -12.08 -9.75 8.87
C PRO A 111 -12.95 -9.62 10.13
N GLY A 112 -14.19 -9.15 9.96
CA GLY A 112 -15.14 -8.96 11.07
C GLY A 112 -15.64 -10.28 11.69
N ASP A 113 -15.50 -11.39 10.96
CA ASP A 113 -15.86 -12.74 11.45
C ASP A 113 -14.80 -13.37 12.35
N GLY A 114 -13.67 -12.69 12.58
CA GLY A 114 -12.56 -13.18 13.40
C GLY A 114 -11.68 -14.23 12.72
N SER A 115 -11.79 -14.41 11.40
CA SER A 115 -10.91 -15.26 10.62
C SER A 115 -9.49 -14.68 10.55
N LYS A 116 -8.59 -15.32 9.77
CA LYS A 116 -7.20 -14.87 9.66
C LYS A 116 -7.09 -13.50 9.02
N ALA A 117 -6.33 -12.62 9.65
CA ALA A 117 -6.00 -11.34 9.05
C ALA A 117 -4.98 -11.48 7.91
N THR A 118 -5.01 -10.54 7.01
CA THR A 118 -4.11 -10.47 5.87
C THR A 118 -3.37 -9.15 5.86
N ALA A 119 -2.05 -9.18 5.71
CA ALA A 119 -1.21 -7.99 5.55
C ALA A 119 -0.61 -7.98 4.14
N ILE A 120 -0.88 -6.92 3.39
CA ILE A 120 -0.40 -6.72 2.03
C ILE A 120 0.64 -5.60 2.05
N SER A 121 1.90 -5.92 1.78
CA SER A 121 2.96 -4.92 1.56
C SER A 121 2.90 -4.41 0.14
N ILE A 122 2.95 -3.09 0.00
CA ILE A 122 2.97 -2.37 -1.26
C ILE A 122 4.41 -1.91 -1.49
N PRO A 123 5.07 -2.32 -2.59
CA PRO A 123 6.42 -1.86 -2.89
C PRO A 123 6.43 -0.34 -3.09
N ARG A 124 7.23 0.36 -2.31
CA ARG A 124 7.21 1.83 -2.20
C ARG A 124 7.62 2.56 -3.47
N ASP A 125 8.38 1.88 -4.34
CA ASP A 125 8.91 2.45 -5.58
C ASP A 125 8.01 2.10 -6.80
N ASP A 126 6.80 1.57 -6.56
CA ASP A 126 5.79 1.35 -7.59
C ASP A 126 5.38 2.67 -8.23
N TYR A 127 5.47 2.73 -9.57
CA TYR A 127 5.18 3.92 -10.38
C TYR A 127 3.69 3.96 -10.68
N VAL A 128 3.02 4.94 -10.11
CA VAL A 128 1.54 5.02 -10.07
C VAL A 128 1.06 6.45 -10.30
N ASN A 129 -0.24 6.58 -10.59
CA ASN A 129 -0.90 7.88 -10.55
C ASN A 129 -1.00 8.37 -9.10
N LEU A 130 -0.61 9.61 -8.85
CA LEU A 130 -0.68 10.26 -7.55
C LEU A 130 -1.98 11.06 -7.46
N ASP A 131 -2.77 10.82 -6.42
CA ASP A 131 -4.05 11.49 -6.23
C ASP A 131 -3.89 13.00 -6.09
N GLY A 132 -4.65 13.75 -6.90
CA GLY A 132 -4.64 15.20 -6.89
C GLY A 132 -3.43 15.86 -7.53
N CYS A 133 -2.52 15.12 -8.16
CA CYS A 133 -1.30 15.63 -8.82
C CYS A 133 -0.49 16.59 -7.91
N PRO A 134 -0.10 16.20 -6.69
CA PRO A 134 0.55 17.09 -5.73
C PRO A 134 1.86 17.66 -6.29
N SER A 135 2.07 18.95 -6.09
CA SER A 135 3.21 19.71 -6.65
C SER A 135 3.35 19.54 -8.18
N ASN A 136 2.25 19.42 -8.89
CA ASN A 136 2.16 19.13 -10.34
C ASN A 136 2.75 17.77 -10.77
N ASN A 137 2.92 16.83 -9.85
CA ASN A 137 3.34 15.48 -10.16
C ASN A 137 2.11 14.56 -10.19
N CYS A 138 1.60 14.24 -11.38
CA CYS A 138 0.46 13.34 -11.52
C CYS A 138 0.86 11.87 -11.49
N GLN A 139 2.13 11.55 -11.74
CA GLN A 139 2.70 10.22 -11.64
C GLN A 139 4.00 10.26 -10.84
N GLY A 140 4.31 9.17 -10.15
CA GLY A 140 5.51 9.05 -9.33
C GLY A 140 5.58 7.74 -8.59
N LYS A 141 6.62 7.55 -7.80
CA LYS A 141 6.68 6.43 -6.86
C LYS A 141 5.59 6.61 -5.82
N ILE A 142 4.85 5.55 -5.52
CA ILE A 142 3.70 5.61 -4.59
C ILE A 142 4.06 6.32 -3.27
N LYS A 143 5.24 6.06 -2.73
CA LYS A 143 5.75 6.71 -1.50
C LYS A 143 5.86 8.22 -1.56
N GLN A 144 5.95 8.82 -2.77
CA GLN A 144 6.18 10.26 -2.97
C GLN A 144 4.90 11.08 -2.82
N ALA A 145 3.72 10.45 -2.89
CA ALA A 145 2.44 11.13 -2.74
C ALA A 145 2.38 11.97 -1.45
N TYR A 146 2.81 11.37 -0.34
CA TYR A 146 2.92 12.07 0.95
C TYR A 146 3.84 13.29 0.87
N GLY A 147 5.07 13.08 0.41
CA GLY A 147 6.11 14.11 0.41
C GLY A 147 5.76 15.30 -0.47
N PHE A 148 5.20 15.06 -1.66
CA PHE A 148 4.81 16.13 -2.58
C PHE A 148 3.64 16.95 -2.02
N ALA A 149 2.61 16.31 -1.49
CA ALA A 149 1.47 17.01 -0.89
C ALA A 149 1.84 17.77 0.40
N TYR A 150 2.72 17.19 1.22
CA TYR A 150 3.30 17.86 2.39
C TYR A 150 4.06 19.13 1.98
N ALA A 151 4.94 19.03 0.99
CA ALA A 151 5.78 20.15 0.53
C ALA A 151 4.92 21.27 -0.08
N GLU A 152 3.95 20.93 -0.93
CA GLU A 152 3.02 21.87 -1.54
C GLU A 152 2.23 22.64 -0.47
N LYS A 153 1.64 21.91 0.48
CA LYS A 153 0.87 22.52 1.56
C LYS A 153 1.72 23.43 2.44
N ARG A 154 2.94 22.96 2.80
CA ARG A 154 3.89 23.73 3.59
C ARG A 154 4.29 25.02 2.89
N GLN A 155 4.60 24.96 1.60
CA GLN A 155 4.94 26.14 0.79
C GLN A 155 3.77 27.12 0.74
N SER A 156 2.55 26.64 0.46
CA SER A 156 1.35 27.48 0.41
C SER A 156 1.07 28.19 1.73
N LEU A 157 1.17 27.47 2.85
CA LEU A 157 0.95 28.05 4.19
C LEU A 157 2.05 29.04 4.58
N SER A 158 3.31 28.73 4.29
CA SER A 158 4.43 29.65 4.56
C SER A 158 4.32 30.96 3.76
N ALA A 159 3.78 30.89 2.53
CA ALA A 159 3.56 32.09 1.72
C ALA A 159 2.43 32.99 2.23
N GLN A 160 1.47 32.44 2.99
CA GLN A 160 0.39 33.21 3.61
C GLN A 160 0.89 34.02 4.82
N GLY A 161 1.98 33.62 5.45
CA GLY A 161 2.51 34.22 6.67
C GLY A 161 1.64 33.94 7.90
N ASP A 162 2.11 34.35 9.07
CA ASP A 162 1.33 34.36 10.32
C ASP A 162 0.76 33.00 10.78
N ILE A 163 1.48 31.89 10.49
CA ILE A 163 1.14 30.55 10.95
C ILE A 163 2.17 30.07 11.99
N SER A 164 1.70 29.44 13.07
CA SER A 164 2.61 28.84 14.06
C SER A 164 3.40 27.67 13.45
N PRO A 165 4.64 27.38 13.91
CA PRO A 165 5.41 26.23 13.44
C PRO A 165 4.66 24.89 13.61
N ASP A 166 3.95 24.71 14.73
CA ASP A 166 3.15 23.50 15.01
C ASP A 166 1.97 23.35 14.05
N ASP A 167 1.25 24.44 13.75
CA ASP A 167 0.14 24.42 12.80
C ASP A 167 0.66 24.20 11.37
N LEU A 168 1.79 24.79 11.02
CA LEU A 168 2.43 24.59 9.72
C LEU A 168 2.78 23.12 9.52
N GLU A 169 3.42 22.49 10.50
CA GLU A 169 3.79 21.09 10.45
C GLU A 169 2.55 20.16 10.41
N SER A 170 1.62 20.36 11.34
CA SER A 170 0.41 19.57 11.48
C SER A 170 -0.45 19.59 10.19
N GLN A 171 -0.70 20.77 9.61
CA GLN A 171 -1.50 20.91 8.40
C GLN A 171 -0.77 20.36 7.16
N SER A 172 0.56 20.46 7.12
CA SER A 172 1.36 19.89 6.04
C SER A 172 1.34 18.37 6.08
N ARG A 173 1.48 17.76 7.25
CA ARG A 173 1.34 16.30 7.43
C ARG A 173 -0.06 15.81 7.10
N GLU A 174 -1.08 16.57 7.48
CA GLU A 174 -2.48 16.26 7.16
C GLU A 174 -2.70 16.17 5.63
N ALA A 175 -2.10 17.08 4.86
CA ALA A 175 -2.14 17.03 3.41
C ALA A 175 -1.39 15.80 2.85
N GLY A 176 -0.21 15.49 3.39
CA GLY A 176 0.57 14.31 3.03
C GLY A 176 -0.19 13.01 3.29
N ARG A 177 -0.79 12.84 4.48
CA ARG A 177 -1.62 11.68 4.84
C ARG A 177 -2.77 11.49 3.86
N ARG A 178 -3.48 12.57 3.56
CA ARG A 178 -4.64 12.52 2.66
C ARG A 178 -4.27 12.07 1.26
N SER A 179 -3.21 12.63 0.70
CA SER A 179 -2.73 12.28 -0.64
C SER A 179 -2.22 10.83 -0.70
N GLU A 180 -1.43 10.39 0.29
CA GLU A 180 -0.92 9.01 0.33
C GLU A 180 -2.06 7.99 0.46
N ILE A 181 -3.01 8.22 1.38
CA ILE A 181 -4.16 7.34 1.59
C ILE A 181 -5.03 7.25 0.32
N ALA A 182 -5.28 8.38 -0.34
CA ALA A 182 -6.07 8.41 -1.57
C ALA A 182 -5.35 7.70 -2.71
N THR A 183 -4.04 7.92 -2.87
CA THR A 183 -3.20 7.24 -3.85
C THR A 183 -3.18 5.72 -3.64
N VAL A 184 -2.95 5.26 -2.40
CA VAL A 184 -2.98 3.83 -2.07
C VAL A 184 -4.36 3.22 -2.33
N ARG A 185 -5.43 3.93 -1.96
CA ARG A 185 -6.81 3.47 -2.22
C ARG A 185 -7.05 3.27 -3.71
N GLN A 186 -6.69 4.24 -4.53
CA GLN A 186 -6.82 4.16 -5.99
C GLN A 186 -5.98 3.01 -6.56
N PHE A 187 -4.72 2.90 -6.14
CA PHE A 187 -3.79 1.86 -6.56
C PHE A 187 -4.32 0.45 -6.30
N LEU A 188 -4.99 0.24 -5.17
CA LEU A 188 -5.55 -1.07 -4.78
C LEU A 188 -6.94 -1.36 -5.39
N GLY A 189 -7.45 -0.52 -6.30
CA GLY A 189 -8.77 -0.70 -6.92
C GLY A 189 -9.91 -0.19 -6.05
N ASN A 190 -9.73 0.95 -5.40
CA ASN A 190 -10.69 1.62 -4.53
C ASN A 190 -11.08 0.82 -3.27
N VAL A 191 -10.13 0.08 -2.72
CA VAL A 191 -10.30 -0.60 -1.42
C VAL A 191 -10.63 0.45 -0.35
N PRO A 192 -11.71 0.29 0.43
CA PRO A 192 -11.97 1.13 1.58
C PRO A 192 -10.80 1.06 2.57
N ILE A 193 -10.35 2.21 3.07
CA ILE A 193 -9.38 2.30 4.15
C ILE A 193 -10.14 2.87 5.34
N ASP A 194 -10.38 2.04 6.36
CA ASP A 194 -11.17 2.40 7.53
C ASP A 194 -10.36 3.15 8.56
N HIS A 195 -9.09 2.77 8.67
CA HIS A 195 -8.14 3.34 9.62
C HIS A 195 -6.76 3.49 9.00
N PHE A 196 -5.94 4.37 9.57
CA PHE A 196 -4.51 4.38 9.29
C PHE A 196 -3.69 4.52 10.57
N ILE A 197 -2.45 4.07 10.48
CA ILE A 197 -1.41 4.22 11.50
C ILE A 197 -0.17 4.76 10.80
N GLU A 198 0.26 5.96 11.16
CA GLU A 198 1.51 6.54 10.70
C GLU A 198 2.56 6.41 11.79
N VAL A 199 3.73 5.89 11.41
CA VAL A 199 4.84 5.59 12.33
C VAL A 199 6.08 6.32 11.83
N THR A 200 6.68 7.17 12.67
CA THR A 200 7.96 7.80 12.36
C THR A 200 9.13 6.84 12.55
N LEU A 201 10.28 7.15 11.98
CA LEU A 201 11.53 6.41 12.20
C LEU A 201 11.91 6.35 13.69
N ALA A 202 11.65 7.43 14.41
CA ALA A 202 11.86 7.52 15.86
C ALA A 202 10.98 6.56 16.64
N ALA A 203 9.69 6.46 16.26
CA ALA A 203 8.76 5.51 16.89
C ALA A 203 9.24 4.07 16.75
N PHE A 204 9.65 3.68 15.55
CA PHE A 204 10.15 2.33 15.30
C PHE A 204 11.34 1.98 16.20
N PHE A 205 12.33 2.89 16.28
CA PHE A 205 13.51 2.70 17.11
C PHE A 205 13.17 2.57 18.59
N GLN A 206 12.36 3.49 19.11
CA GLN A 206 11.97 3.51 20.53
C GLN A 206 11.09 2.30 20.91
N VAL A 207 10.20 1.84 20.02
CA VAL A 207 9.47 0.59 20.24
C VAL A 207 10.46 -0.58 20.32
N ALA A 208 11.43 -0.66 19.40
CA ALA A 208 12.45 -1.70 19.42
C ALA A 208 13.29 -1.64 20.72
N GLU A 209 13.60 -0.44 21.26
CA GLU A 209 14.27 -0.28 22.55
C GLU A 209 13.48 -0.85 23.72
N VAL A 210 12.17 -0.66 23.74
CA VAL A 210 11.31 -1.18 24.83
C VAL A 210 11.21 -2.70 24.79
N VAL A 211 11.19 -3.30 23.60
CA VAL A 211 10.90 -4.75 23.42
C VAL A 211 12.13 -5.61 23.20
N GLN A 212 13.31 -5.02 22.96
CA GLN A 212 14.55 -5.78 22.75
C GLN A 212 14.87 -6.74 23.89
N PRO A 213 15.60 -7.85 23.64
CA PRO A 213 16.15 -8.27 22.36
C PRO A 213 15.12 -8.92 21.46
N ILE A 214 15.16 -8.58 20.15
CA ILE A 214 14.23 -9.10 19.15
C ILE A 214 14.90 -10.28 18.42
N THR A 215 14.18 -11.35 18.18
CA THR A 215 14.72 -12.53 17.49
C THR A 215 14.43 -12.41 15.99
N VAL A 216 15.46 -12.52 15.15
CA VAL A 216 15.37 -12.55 13.69
C VAL A 216 16.10 -13.76 13.12
N CYS A 217 15.79 -14.13 11.88
CA CYS A 217 16.47 -15.23 11.18
C CYS A 217 16.89 -14.80 9.78
N LEU A 218 18.14 -15.13 9.39
CA LEU A 218 18.66 -14.87 8.05
C LEU A 218 19.11 -16.16 7.36
N ASN A 219 18.90 -16.22 6.06
CA ASN A 219 19.31 -17.36 5.23
C ASN A 219 20.82 -17.37 4.96
N GLN A 220 21.51 -16.23 5.12
CA GLN A 220 22.93 -16.03 4.82
C GLN A 220 23.53 -14.87 5.63
N ASP A 221 24.87 -14.80 5.68
CA ASP A 221 25.57 -13.64 6.23
C ASP A 221 25.33 -12.42 5.34
N THR A 222 25.08 -11.26 5.94
CA THR A 222 24.85 -10.00 5.21
C THR A 222 25.48 -8.82 5.92
N SER A 223 25.92 -7.83 5.14
CA SER A 223 26.45 -6.58 5.68
C SER A 223 26.11 -5.37 4.79
N ASP A 224 26.01 -4.19 5.39
CA ASP A 224 25.78 -2.93 4.68
C ASP A 224 26.27 -1.77 5.54
N SER A 225 27.30 -1.07 5.08
CA SER A 225 27.88 0.06 5.81
C SER A 225 26.95 1.27 5.91
N TYR A 226 26.01 1.43 4.98
CA TYR A 226 25.06 2.55 4.98
C TYR A 226 23.98 2.41 6.03
N SER A 227 23.45 1.20 6.21
CA SER A 227 22.45 0.92 7.25
C SER A 227 23.06 0.50 8.57
N GLY A 228 24.37 0.22 8.61
CA GLY A 228 25.05 -0.36 9.76
C GLY A 228 24.78 -1.87 9.94
N ALA A 229 24.19 -2.52 8.94
CA ALA A 229 23.86 -3.95 9.01
C ALA A 229 25.12 -4.82 9.05
N ARG A 230 25.10 -5.78 9.97
CA ARG A 230 26.08 -6.87 10.05
C ARG A 230 25.40 -8.06 10.74
N PHE A 231 25.00 -9.02 9.94
CA PHE A 231 24.22 -10.17 10.41
C PHE A 231 24.83 -11.49 9.95
N HIS A 232 24.66 -12.51 10.76
CA HIS A 232 25.07 -13.87 10.44
C HIS A 232 23.88 -14.72 10.01
N LYS A 233 24.17 -15.75 9.25
CA LYS A 233 23.18 -16.78 8.89
C LYS A 233 22.58 -17.41 10.15
N GLY A 234 21.29 -17.67 10.13
CA GLY A 234 20.55 -18.36 11.18
C GLY A 234 19.80 -17.41 12.12
N VAL A 235 19.32 -17.99 13.21
CA VAL A 235 18.54 -17.29 14.23
C VAL A 235 19.46 -16.50 15.16
N GLN A 236 19.18 -15.23 15.36
CA GLN A 236 19.95 -14.36 16.24
C GLN A 236 19.06 -13.33 16.95
N LYS A 237 19.57 -12.84 18.08
CA LYS A 237 18.92 -11.78 18.85
C LYS A 237 19.58 -10.45 18.53
N ILE A 238 18.78 -9.44 18.25
CA ILE A 238 19.22 -8.10 17.86
C ILE A 238 18.69 -7.03 18.82
N ASN A 239 19.47 -5.97 19.00
CA ASN A 239 19.07 -4.77 19.74
C ASN A 239 18.34 -3.77 18.82
N ALA A 240 17.93 -2.61 19.35
CA ALA A 240 17.18 -1.60 18.61
C ALA A 240 17.96 -1.04 17.40
N SER A 241 19.24 -0.72 17.52
CA SER A 241 20.06 -0.24 16.39
C SER A 241 20.21 -1.30 15.31
N GLN A 242 20.42 -2.55 15.70
CA GLN A 242 20.46 -3.69 14.77
C GLN A 242 19.09 -3.93 14.12
N ALA A 243 17.99 -3.71 14.85
CA ALA A 243 16.64 -3.79 14.28
C ALA A 243 16.45 -2.78 13.16
N MET A 244 16.90 -1.54 13.36
CA MET A 244 16.89 -0.51 12.33
C MET A 244 17.75 -0.90 11.12
N ALA A 245 18.95 -1.39 11.35
CA ALA A 245 19.83 -1.87 10.29
C ALA A 245 19.18 -3.02 9.50
N PHE A 246 18.52 -3.96 10.19
CA PHE A 246 17.84 -5.12 9.61
C PHE A 246 16.73 -4.72 8.62
N VAL A 247 15.86 -3.78 9.00
CA VAL A 247 14.72 -3.37 8.15
C VAL A 247 15.10 -2.34 7.08
N ARG A 248 16.31 -1.77 7.14
CA ARG A 248 16.79 -0.73 6.21
C ARG A 248 17.84 -1.21 5.22
N GLN A 249 18.45 -2.37 5.44
CA GLN A 249 19.50 -2.90 4.55
C GLN A 249 18.96 -3.05 3.12
N ARG A 250 19.70 -2.47 2.15
CA ARG A 250 19.37 -2.47 0.72
C ARG A 250 20.54 -2.91 -0.16
N ARG A 251 21.69 -3.13 0.45
CA ARG A 251 22.94 -3.43 -0.25
C ARG A 251 23.71 -4.52 0.51
N ASP A 252 24.58 -5.17 -0.21
CA ASP A 252 25.61 -6.02 0.34
C ASP A 252 26.86 -5.90 -0.54
N PRO A 253 28.09 -5.89 0.03
CA PRO A 253 29.32 -5.89 -0.75
C PRO A 253 29.50 -7.17 -1.57
N ASN A 254 28.83 -8.25 -1.21
CA ASN A 254 28.81 -9.47 -2.01
C ASN A 254 27.79 -9.32 -3.15
N PRO A 255 28.23 -9.16 -4.43
CA PRO A 255 27.33 -8.97 -5.56
C PRO A 255 26.42 -10.18 -5.81
N ASP A 256 26.83 -11.39 -5.40
CA ASP A 256 26.02 -12.60 -5.56
C ASP A 256 24.73 -12.55 -4.73
N LEU A 257 24.66 -11.68 -3.72
CA LEU A 257 23.46 -11.51 -2.90
C LEU A 257 22.39 -10.67 -3.58
N ASN A 258 22.74 -9.81 -4.52
CA ASN A 258 21.83 -8.95 -5.30
C ASN A 258 20.58 -8.49 -4.50
N PHE A 259 20.81 -7.60 -3.52
CA PHE A 259 19.72 -7.07 -2.70
C PHE A 259 18.77 -6.18 -3.51
N THR A 260 17.48 -6.44 -3.39
CA THR A 260 16.42 -5.60 -3.97
C THR A 260 15.61 -4.91 -2.89
N ASP A 261 14.80 -3.95 -3.27
CA ASP A 261 13.84 -3.30 -2.36
C ASP A 261 12.80 -4.32 -1.82
N LEU A 262 12.45 -5.33 -2.61
CA LEU A 262 11.56 -6.41 -2.19
C LEU A 262 12.16 -7.29 -1.08
N ASP A 263 13.48 -7.47 -1.04
CA ASP A 263 14.16 -8.15 0.08
C ASP A 263 14.03 -7.35 1.37
N ARG A 264 14.08 -6.00 1.26
CA ARG A 264 13.83 -5.12 2.40
C ARG A 264 12.39 -5.24 2.90
N ASP A 265 11.39 -5.27 2.01
CA ASP A 265 9.98 -5.44 2.39
C ASP A 265 9.77 -6.78 3.12
N ARG A 266 10.39 -7.86 2.66
CA ARG A 266 10.38 -9.16 3.38
C ARG A 266 11.02 -9.08 4.76
N ARG A 267 12.12 -8.32 4.92
CA ARG A 267 12.73 -8.09 6.23
C ARG A 267 11.80 -7.30 7.15
N GLN A 268 11.11 -6.29 6.63
CA GLN A 268 10.12 -5.53 7.38
C GLN A 268 8.97 -6.44 7.85
N GLN A 269 8.44 -7.29 6.99
CA GLN A 269 7.42 -8.29 7.35
C GLN A 269 7.92 -9.25 8.42
N ALA A 270 9.13 -9.83 8.23
CA ALA A 270 9.75 -10.73 9.20
C ALA A 270 9.97 -10.04 10.54
N PHE A 271 10.36 -8.76 10.54
CA PHE A 271 10.51 -7.96 11.74
C PHE A 271 9.18 -7.74 12.47
N VAL A 272 8.11 -7.40 11.75
CA VAL A 272 6.76 -7.24 12.34
C VAL A 272 6.33 -8.55 13.01
N ILE A 273 6.52 -9.70 12.36
CA ILE A 273 6.23 -11.02 12.95
C ILE A 273 7.04 -11.23 14.23
N SER A 274 8.35 -10.94 14.18
CA SER A 274 9.25 -11.07 15.33
C SER A 274 8.84 -10.17 16.49
N LEU A 275 8.47 -8.93 16.20
CA LEU A 275 7.99 -7.96 17.16
C LEU A 275 6.70 -8.42 17.83
N MET A 276 5.71 -8.90 17.06
CA MET A 276 4.45 -9.43 17.59
C MET A 276 4.69 -10.64 18.50
N GLN A 277 5.58 -11.56 18.11
CA GLN A 277 5.96 -12.70 18.95
C GLN A 277 6.65 -12.26 20.24
N GLN A 278 7.50 -11.25 20.18
CA GLN A 278 8.22 -10.74 21.34
C GLN A 278 7.26 -10.06 22.34
N LEU A 279 6.33 -9.25 21.85
CA LEU A 279 5.31 -8.60 22.67
C LEU A 279 4.44 -9.62 23.42
N THR A 280 4.11 -10.74 22.78
CA THR A 280 3.28 -11.80 23.36
C THR A 280 4.05 -12.69 24.33
N LYS A 281 5.26 -13.14 23.95
CA LYS A 281 6.04 -14.11 24.74
C LYS A 281 6.59 -13.54 26.05
N ASN A 282 6.98 -12.28 26.05
CA ASN A 282 7.65 -11.66 27.21
C ASN A 282 6.68 -11.04 28.22
N GLY A 283 5.39 -11.19 28.03
CA GLY A 283 4.40 -10.58 28.91
C GLY A 283 4.47 -9.05 28.90
N THR A 284 5.03 -8.45 27.84
CA THR A 284 5.17 -6.99 27.70
C THR A 284 3.82 -6.29 27.84
N LEU A 285 2.77 -6.90 27.28
CA LEU A 285 1.39 -6.40 27.35
C LEU A 285 0.79 -6.50 28.76
N THR A 286 1.31 -7.36 29.64
CA THR A 286 0.87 -7.51 31.03
C THR A 286 1.75 -6.74 32.03
N ASN A 287 2.91 -6.26 31.59
CA ASN A 287 3.82 -5.44 32.39
C ASN A 287 3.47 -3.96 32.27
N LEU A 288 2.83 -3.40 33.30
CA LEU A 288 2.38 -2.00 33.32
C LEU A 288 3.50 -0.99 33.01
N GLY A 289 4.73 -1.25 33.47
CA GLY A 289 5.86 -0.36 33.22
C GLY A 289 6.30 -0.36 31.74
N GLN A 290 6.34 -1.51 31.10
CA GLN A 290 6.65 -1.64 29.68
C GLN A 290 5.51 -1.09 28.82
N MET A 291 4.26 -1.39 29.18
CA MET A 291 3.08 -0.86 28.51
C MET A 291 3.06 0.69 28.53
N ASN A 292 3.32 1.31 29.69
CA ASN A 292 3.37 2.76 29.78
C ASN A 292 4.50 3.36 28.91
N ARG A 293 5.65 2.69 28.82
CA ARG A 293 6.72 3.14 27.92
C ARG A 293 6.29 3.06 26.45
N LEU A 294 5.66 1.95 26.03
CA LEU A 294 5.12 1.82 24.67
C LEU A 294 4.06 2.89 24.35
N LEU A 295 3.15 3.16 25.30
CA LEU A 295 2.15 4.21 25.14
C LEU A 295 2.78 5.59 25.01
N ASN A 296 3.82 5.90 25.77
CA ASN A 296 4.52 7.19 25.67
C ASN A 296 5.25 7.35 24.33
N VAL A 297 5.89 6.28 23.83
CA VAL A 297 6.49 6.27 22.49
C VAL A 297 5.43 6.51 21.43
N ALA A 298 4.30 5.81 21.51
CA ALA A 298 3.22 5.93 20.55
C ALA A 298 2.64 7.36 20.54
N LYS A 299 2.44 7.97 21.70
CA LYS A 299 1.93 9.36 21.81
C LYS A 299 2.84 10.40 21.17
N ALA A 300 4.15 10.20 21.24
CA ALA A 300 5.11 11.16 20.72
C ALA A 300 5.37 11.02 19.22
N ASN A 301 5.12 9.82 18.63
CA ASN A 301 5.69 9.50 17.34
C ASN A 301 4.75 8.69 16.42
N ILE A 302 3.50 8.49 16.81
CA ILE A 302 2.51 7.76 16.00
C ILE A 302 1.26 8.61 15.86
N ALA A 303 0.75 8.71 14.63
CA ALA A 303 -0.53 9.33 14.35
C ALA A 303 -1.56 8.28 13.90
N PHE A 304 -2.82 8.54 14.27
CA PHE A 304 -3.97 7.72 13.90
C PHE A 304 -5.08 8.60 13.32
N ASP A 305 -6.00 8.00 12.61
CA ASP A 305 -7.26 8.67 12.28
C ASP A 305 -8.12 8.94 13.53
N ASP A 306 -9.03 9.90 13.42
CA ASP A 306 -9.90 10.31 14.52
C ASP A 306 -10.80 9.17 15.02
N GLY A 307 -11.18 8.23 14.14
CA GLY A 307 -12.06 7.09 14.44
C GLY A 307 -11.37 5.88 15.06
N PHE A 308 -10.04 5.83 15.09
CA PHE A 308 -9.31 4.64 15.54
C PHE A 308 -9.36 4.47 17.06
N ASP A 309 -9.98 3.41 17.52
CA ASP A 309 -10.00 3.00 18.93
C ASP A 309 -8.89 1.97 19.20
N LEU A 310 -7.73 2.46 19.66
CA LEU A 310 -6.57 1.63 19.97
C LEU A 310 -6.87 0.54 21.01
N VAL A 311 -7.72 0.83 21.99
CA VAL A 311 -8.07 -0.14 23.05
C VAL A 311 -8.97 -1.24 22.49
N LYS A 312 -9.96 -0.87 21.72
CA LYS A 312 -10.82 -1.83 21.00
C LYS A 312 -9.99 -2.66 20.04
N PHE A 313 -9.13 -2.04 19.25
CA PHE A 313 -8.23 -2.75 18.35
C PHE A 313 -7.33 -3.74 19.10
N ALA A 314 -6.67 -3.34 20.16
CA ALA A 314 -5.79 -4.22 20.95
C ALA A 314 -6.54 -5.41 21.56
N THR A 315 -7.80 -5.23 21.97
CA THR A 315 -8.62 -6.31 22.57
C THR A 315 -9.23 -7.25 21.53
N THR A 316 -9.68 -6.73 20.39
CA THR A 316 -10.23 -7.56 19.29
C THR A 316 -9.14 -8.24 18.49
N SER A 317 -7.96 -7.60 18.36
CA SER A 317 -6.82 -8.11 17.61
C SER A 317 -5.97 -9.12 18.41
N SER A 318 -6.44 -9.58 19.58
CA SER A 318 -5.75 -10.66 20.32
C SER A 318 -5.55 -11.92 19.46
N ASN A 319 -6.43 -12.15 18.49
CA ASN A 319 -6.30 -13.22 17.50
C ASN A 319 -5.15 -13.00 16.52
N LEU A 320 -4.69 -11.75 16.31
CA LEU A 320 -3.54 -11.45 15.44
C LEU A 320 -2.21 -11.91 16.05
N THR A 321 -2.15 -12.09 17.37
CA THR A 321 -0.92 -12.46 18.08
C THR A 321 -0.61 -13.95 18.05
N GLY A 322 -1.56 -14.80 17.64
CA GLY A 322 -1.42 -16.27 17.62
C GLY A 322 -0.86 -16.88 16.33
N GLY A 323 -0.31 -16.10 15.41
CA GLY A 323 0.11 -16.60 14.10
C GLY A 323 -1.01 -16.59 13.05
N ASN A 324 -2.06 -15.83 13.28
CA ASN A 324 -3.23 -15.74 12.42
C ASN A 324 -3.16 -14.57 11.42
N VAL A 325 -1.95 -14.12 11.05
CA VAL A 325 -1.74 -13.12 10.00
C VAL A 325 -0.98 -13.75 8.84
N THR A 326 -1.50 -13.61 7.64
CA THR A 326 -0.80 -13.97 6.41
C THR A 326 -0.21 -12.71 5.79
N PHE A 327 1.07 -12.75 5.45
CA PHE A 327 1.75 -11.60 4.83
C PHE A 327 1.97 -11.86 3.35
N PHE A 328 1.60 -10.89 2.53
CA PHE A 328 1.82 -10.88 1.10
C PHE A 328 2.62 -9.63 0.70
N THR A 329 3.39 -9.73 -0.38
CA THR A 329 3.96 -8.57 -1.09
C THR A 329 3.35 -8.53 -2.48
N LEU A 330 2.85 -7.39 -2.91
CA LEU A 330 2.33 -7.22 -4.25
C LEU A 330 3.44 -7.42 -5.29
N PRO A 331 3.14 -8.04 -6.43
CA PRO A 331 4.10 -8.22 -7.51
C PRO A 331 4.38 -6.88 -8.20
N ILE A 332 5.52 -6.83 -8.86
CA ILE A 332 5.84 -5.80 -9.84
C ILE A 332 5.93 -6.45 -11.22
N ASP A 333 5.67 -5.69 -12.28
CA ASP A 333 5.79 -6.19 -13.63
C ASP A 333 7.28 -6.25 -14.03
N HIS A 334 7.97 -5.11 -13.96
CA HIS A 334 9.42 -5.04 -14.21
C HIS A 334 10.06 -3.85 -13.50
N PHE A 335 11.39 -3.87 -13.39
CA PHE A 335 12.18 -2.73 -12.95
C PHE A 335 12.59 -1.88 -14.16
N GLY A 336 12.53 -0.57 -14.03
CA GLY A 336 12.90 0.35 -15.09
C GLY A 336 13.16 1.76 -14.59
N ALA A 337 13.36 2.69 -15.49
CA ALA A 337 13.49 4.11 -15.18
C ALA A 337 12.28 4.87 -15.76
N ASN A 338 11.77 5.86 -15.00
CA ASN A 338 10.75 6.77 -15.51
C ASN A 338 11.38 7.82 -16.47
N GLU A 339 10.56 8.69 -17.01
CA GLU A 339 10.98 9.76 -17.94
C GLU A 339 12.05 10.70 -17.35
N ASN A 340 12.12 10.82 -16.03
CA ASN A 340 13.11 11.61 -15.30
C ASN A 340 14.41 10.84 -14.99
N GLY A 341 14.53 9.58 -15.43
CA GLY A 341 15.66 8.70 -15.15
C GLY A 341 15.70 8.16 -13.71
N GLU A 342 14.60 8.21 -12.98
CA GLU A 342 14.52 7.61 -11.65
C GLU A 342 14.18 6.11 -11.75
N ASP A 343 14.91 5.27 -11.03
CA ASP A 343 14.61 3.84 -10.91
C ASP A 343 13.23 3.63 -10.28
N VAL A 344 12.32 2.96 -10.97
CA VAL A 344 10.94 2.68 -10.55
C VAL A 344 10.57 1.22 -10.75
N ASN A 345 9.50 0.78 -10.09
CA ASN A 345 8.83 -0.48 -10.37
C ASN A 345 7.62 -0.20 -11.26
N PHE A 346 7.57 -0.76 -12.44
CA PHE A 346 6.36 -0.77 -13.24
C PHE A 346 5.42 -1.86 -12.74
N VAL A 347 4.13 -1.58 -12.73
CA VAL A 347 3.10 -2.45 -12.17
C VAL A 347 1.96 -2.68 -13.15
N ASN A 348 1.37 -3.87 -13.09
CA ASN A 348 0.16 -4.21 -13.86
C ASN A 348 -1.08 -3.99 -12.96
N LEU A 349 -1.76 -2.83 -13.08
CA LEU A 349 -2.91 -2.50 -12.23
C LEU A 349 -4.05 -3.52 -12.28
N PRO A 350 -4.50 -4.03 -13.44
CA PRO A 350 -5.48 -5.12 -13.50
C PRO A 350 -5.08 -6.35 -12.69
N GLN A 351 -3.81 -6.75 -12.75
CA GLN A 351 -3.28 -7.85 -11.96
C GLN A 351 -3.31 -7.54 -10.45
N ILE A 352 -2.87 -6.35 -10.06
CA ILE A 352 -2.92 -5.88 -8.65
C ILE A 352 -4.36 -5.93 -8.14
N HIS A 353 -5.32 -5.36 -8.88
CA HIS A 353 -6.73 -5.37 -8.48
C HIS A 353 -7.32 -6.79 -8.38
N SER A 354 -6.92 -7.70 -9.29
CA SER A 354 -7.31 -9.11 -9.23
C SER A 354 -6.77 -9.80 -7.97
N ILE A 355 -5.49 -9.58 -7.65
CA ILE A 355 -4.84 -10.12 -6.45
C ILE A 355 -5.52 -9.60 -5.18
N VAL A 356 -5.78 -8.28 -5.12
CA VAL A 356 -6.43 -7.66 -3.96
C VAL A 356 -7.80 -8.26 -3.73
N ARG A 357 -8.64 -8.43 -4.79
CA ARG A 357 -9.93 -9.13 -4.69
C ARG A 357 -9.80 -10.58 -4.24
N GLN A 358 -8.79 -11.30 -4.74
CA GLN A 358 -8.53 -12.69 -4.35
C GLN A 358 -8.15 -12.83 -2.88
N VAL A 359 -7.33 -11.91 -2.37
CA VAL A 359 -6.72 -11.98 -1.04
C VAL A 359 -7.63 -11.44 0.06
N LEU A 360 -8.36 -10.35 -0.23
CA LEU A 360 -9.26 -9.70 0.73
C LEU A 360 -10.71 -10.18 0.63
N GLY A 361 -11.05 -10.89 -0.43
CA GLY A 361 -12.41 -11.31 -0.74
C GLY A 361 -13.14 -10.34 -1.68
N PRO A 362 -14.21 -10.81 -2.36
CA PRO A 362 -14.93 -10.04 -3.38
C PRO A 362 -15.64 -8.79 -2.83
N ASP A 363 -15.96 -8.77 -1.54
CA ASP A 363 -16.64 -7.66 -0.89
C ASP A 363 -15.68 -6.58 -0.35
N ALA A 364 -14.38 -6.88 -0.28
CA ALA A 364 -13.36 -5.97 0.24
C ALA A 364 -12.98 -4.88 -0.77
N VAL A 365 -13.17 -5.13 -2.04
CA VAL A 365 -13.07 -4.09 -3.09
C VAL A 365 -14.48 -3.58 -3.31
N ALA A 366 -14.68 -2.26 -3.14
CA ALA A 366 -15.94 -1.68 -3.58
C ALA A 366 -16.22 -2.21 -4.99
N PRO A 367 -17.43 -2.70 -5.30
CA PRO A 367 -17.77 -2.95 -6.69
C PRO A 367 -17.35 -1.67 -7.40
N GLU A 368 -16.63 -1.80 -8.50
CA GLU A 368 -16.33 -0.63 -9.32
C GLU A 368 -17.68 0.04 -9.52
N THR A 369 -18.00 0.97 -8.63
CA THR A 369 -19.04 1.92 -8.87
C THR A 369 -18.39 2.69 -9.99
N SER A 370 -18.73 2.31 -11.22
CA SER A 370 -18.67 3.22 -12.31
C SER A 370 -19.22 4.50 -11.71
N THR A 371 -18.33 5.38 -11.27
CA THR A 371 -18.69 6.76 -11.04
C THR A 371 -19.15 7.18 -12.41
N SER A 372 -20.43 6.99 -12.64
CA SER A 372 -21.14 7.70 -13.66
C SER A 372 -20.94 9.18 -13.33
N SER A 373 -19.77 9.69 -13.70
CA SER A 373 -19.69 11.04 -14.18
C SER A 373 -20.69 11.03 -15.32
N THR A 374 -21.87 11.54 -15.01
CA THR A 374 -22.87 12.07 -15.93
C THR A 374 -22.54 11.89 -17.40
N ASN A 375 -23.31 11.01 -18.06
CA ASN A 375 -23.40 10.89 -19.51
C ASN A 375 -22.10 10.52 -20.25
N THR A 376 -21.64 9.28 -20.07
CA THR A 376 -21.02 8.60 -21.20
C THR A 376 -21.93 7.43 -21.56
N ALA A 377 -22.54 7.52 -22.72
CA ALA A 377 -23.23 6.43 -23.37
C ALA A 377 -22.31 5.20 -23.31
N ALA A 378 -22.86 4.00 -23.05
CA ALA A 378 -22.13 2.74 -23.16
C ALA A 378 -21.22 2.79 -24.40
N PRO A 379 -19.97 2.28 -24.34
CA PRO A 379 -19.09 2.28 -25.50
C PRO A 379 -19.89 1.77 -26.69
N GLN A 380 -20.02 2.59 -27.72
CA GLN A 380 -20.85 2.22 -28.86
C GLN A 380 -20.26 0.94 -29.45
N ALA A 381 -21.03 -0.14 -29.41
CA ALA A 381 -20.59 -1.41 -29.96
C ALA A 381 -20.35 -1.26 -31.46
N ILE A 382 -19.24 -1.77 -31.95
CA ILE A 382 -18.93 -1.78 -33.37
C ILE A 382 -19.89 -2.76 -34.05
N THR A 383 -20.61 -2.25 -35.04
CA THR A 383 -21.66 -3.04 -35.73
C THR A 383 -21.08 -4.25 -36.42
N GLY A 384 -21.55 -5.43 -36.04
CA GLY A 384 -21.11 -6.72 -36.64
C GLY A 384 -19.76 -7.22 -36.10
N ALA A 385 -19.23 -6.65 -34.99
CA ALA A 385 -18.04 -7.15 -34.33
C ALA A 385 -18.27 -8.47 -33.59
N ASP A 386 -19.52 -8.78 -33.24
CA ASP A 386 -19.86 -10.03 -32.58
C ASP A 386 -19.43 -11.26 -33.39
N GLY A 387 -18.71 -12.16 -32.74
CA GLY A 387 -18.12 -13.35 -33.37
C GLY A 387 -16.92 -13.06 -34.29
N LYS A 388 -16.38 -11.82 -34.31
CA LYS A 388 -15.14 -11.52 -35.05
C LYS A 388 -13.96 -11.52 -34.07
N VAL A 389 -12.91 -12.23 -34.45
CA VAL A 389 -11.67 -12.34 -33.64
C VAL A 389 -10.75 -11.17 -33.96
N LEU A 390 -10.39 -10.40 -32.93
CA LEU A 390 -9.46 -9.27 -33.02
C LEU A 390 -8.07 -9.70 -32.58
N ASN A 391 -7.10 -9.58 -33.49
CA ASN A 391 -5.67 -9.69 -33.17
C ASN A 391 -5.05 -8.31 -33.18
N VAL A 392 -4.28 -7.97 -32.15
CA VAL A 392 -3.62 -6.67 -32.06
C VAL A 392 -2.10 -6.85 -32.08
N VAL A 393 -1.43 -6.14 -33.00
CA VAL A 393 0.02 -6.12 -33.14
C VAL A 393 0.51 -4.73 -32.79
N ASN A 394 1.33 -4.62 -31.78
CA ASN A 394 1.92 -3.34 -31.35
C ASN A 394 3.23 -3.11 -32.10
N SER A 395 3.21 -2.20 -33.07
CA SER A 395 4.38 -1.70 -33.82
C SER A 395 4.69 -0.23 -33.47
N SER A 396 4.17 0.32 -32.36
CA SER A 396 4.42 1.70 -31.94
C SER A 396 5.76 1.87 -31.22
N GLY A 397 6.33 0.79 -30.71
CA GLY A 397 7.51 0.85 -29.82
C GLY A 397 7.15 1.11 -28.35
N GLU A 398 5.89 1.43 -28.03
CA GLU A 398 5.42 1.65 -26.67
C GLU A 398 4.88 0.37 -26.04
N ASN A 399 5.28 0.07 -24.80
CA ASN A 399 4.90 -1.18 -24.15
C ASN A 399 3.43 -1.18 -23.71
N GLY A 400 2.76 -2.35 -23.90
CA GLY A 400 1.41 -2.58 -23.37
C GLY A 400 0.27 -2.12 -24.29
N MET A 401 0.51 -1.38 -25.37
CA MET A 401 -0.51 -0.86 -26.28
C MET A 401 -1.41 -1.95 -26.85
N ALA A 402 -0.86 -3.10 -27.26
CA ALA A 402 -1.67 -4.19 -27.84
C ALA A 402 -2.72 -4.71 -26.85
N ALA A 403 -2.35 -4.93 -25.60
CA ALA A 403 -3.28 -5.43 -24.58
C ALA A 403 -4.37 -4.40 -24.24
N GLN A 404 -4.00 -3.12 -24.15
CA GLN A 404 -4.95 -2.03 -23.87
C GLN A 404 -5.99 -1.90 -24.99
N TYR A 405 -5.56 -1.93 -26.26
CA TYR A 405 -6.48 -1.87 -27.39
C TYR A 405 -7.31 -3.12 -27.54
N GLU A 406 -6.76 -4.30 -27.28
CA GLU A 406 -7.53 -5.55 -27.25
C GLU A 406 -8.66 -5.50 -26.22
N GLU A 407 -8.38 -5.04 -25.01
CA GLU A 407 -9.38 -4.91 -23.93
C GLU A 407 -10.48 -3.91 -24.30
N LEU A 408 -10.08 -2.73 -24.76
CA LEU A 408 -10.97 -1.65 -25.17
C LEU A 408 -11.90 -2.08 -26.31
N LEU A 409 -11.41 -2.83 -27.29
CA LEU A 409 -12.16 -3.27 -28.45
C LEU A 409 -12.99 -4.53 -28.17
N ALA A 410 -12.56 -5.39 -27.25
CA ALA A 410 -13.39 -6.47 -26.73
C ALA A 410 -14.64 -5.92 -26.03
N ALA A 411 -14.54 -4.82 -25.29
CA ALA A 411 -15.69 -4.13 -24.71
C ALA A 411 -16.65 -3.54 -25.76
N ARG A 412 -16.21 -3.42 -27.03
CA ARG A 412 -17.01 -2.95 -28.18
C ARG A 412 -17.54 -4.08 -29.07
N GLY A 413 -17.43 -5.34 -28.64
CA GLY A 413 -18.07 -6.50 -29.25
C GLY A 413 -17.14 -7.46 -29.99
N PHE A 414 -15.84 -7.19 -30.11
CA PHE A 414 -14.90 -8.15 -30.69
C PHE A 414 -14.62 -9.31 -29.74
N THR A 415 -14.43 -10.49 -30.29
CA THR A 415 -13.85 -11.62 -29.54
C THR A 415 -12.35 -11.46 -29.47
N ARG A 416 -11.76 -11.57 -28.26
CA ARG A 416 -10.32 -11.48 -28.05
C ARG A 416 -9.57 -12.56 -28.84
N GLY A 417 -8.54 -12.13 -29.55
CA GLY A 417 -7.61 -12.98 -30.28
C GLY A 417 -6.23 -13.02 -29.63
N SER A 418 -5.23 -12.45 -30.30
CA SER A 418 -3.86 -12.37 -29.81
C SER A 418 -3.41 -10.92 -29.69
N ALA A 419 -2.75 -10.57 -28.56
CA ALA A 419 -2.01 -9.34 -28.41
C ALA A 419 -0.51 -9.65 -28.54
N SER A 420 0.20 -9.00 -29.46
CA SER A 420 1.61 -9.27 -29.77
C SER A 420 2.37 -7.99 -30.08
N THR A 421 3.71 -8.05 -29.99
CA THR A 421 4.59 -6.95 -30.38
C THR A 421 5.11 -7.21 -31.81
N GLY A 422 5.04 -6.18 -32.66
CA GLY A 422 5.59 -6.23 -34.01
C GLY A 422 7.13 -6.32 -34.01
N SER A 423 7.67 -6.90 -35.07
CA SER A 423 9.12 -7.01 -35.23
C SER A 423 9.78 -5.71 -35.70
N THR A 424 9.00 -4.74 -36.13
CA THR A 424 9.43 -3.41 -36.62
C THR A 424 8.54 -2.33 -36.00
N ILE A 425 9.11 -1.13 -35.85
CA ILE A 425 8.32 0.05 -35.49
C ILE A 425 7.74 0.63 -36.77
N ASP A 426 6.42 0.80 -36.81
CA ASP A 426 5.68 1.37 -37.91
C ASP A 426 5.19 2.78 -37.56
N SER A 427 5.30 3.69 -38.51
CA SER A 427 4.86 5.09 -38.30
C SER A 427 3.35 5.28 -38.45
N THR A 428 2.64 4.30 -39.01
CA THR A 428 1.19 4.41 -39.32
C THR A 428 0.43 3.20 -38.81
N THR A 429 -0.72 3.46 -38.22
CA THR A 429 -1.68 2.44 -37.77
C THR A 429 -2.47 1.90 -38.95
N GLN A 430 -2.67 0.59 -38.97
CA GLN A 430 -3.39 -0.12 -40.03
C GLN A 430 -4.40 -1.11 -39.43
N VAL A 431 -5.53 -1.29 -40.14
CA VAL A 431 -6.52 -2.31 -39.83
C VAL A 431 -6.62 -3.25 -41.02
N GLU A 432 -6.34 -4.52 -40.79
CA GLU A 432 -6.47 -5.58 -41.83
C GLU A 432 -7.62 -6.50 -41.46
N TYR A 433 -8.28 -7.08 -42.49
CA TYR A 433 -9.39 -7.98 -42.24
C TYR A 433 -9.43 -9.18 -43.19
N GLY A 434 -9.80 -10.31 -42.60
CA GLY A 434 -10.14 -11.51 -43.35
C GLY A 434 -11.56 -11.49 -43.91
N SER A 435 -11.90 -12.49 -44.73
CA SER A 435 -13.24 -12.59 -45.35
C SER A 435 -14.35 -12.58 -44.28
N GLY A 436 -15.40 -11.77 -44.52
CA GLY A 436 -16.54 -11.63 -43.61
C GLY A 436 -16.35 -10.66 -42.42
N ALA A 437 -15.23 -9.94 -42.33
CA ALA A 437 -14.97 -8.95 -41.28
C ALA A 437 -14.82 -7.50 -41.80
N GLN A 438 -15.13 -7.23 -43.07
CA GLN A 438 -14.97 -5.89 -43.67
C GLN A 438 -15.72 -4.78 -42.94
N GLY A 439 -17.01 -5.02 -42.62
CA GLY A 439 -17.84 -3.99 -41.95
C GLY A 439 -17.24 -3.53 -40.62
N PRO A 440 -17.05 -4.43 -39.63
CA PRO A 440 -16.47 -4.07 -38.35
C PRO A 440 -15.03 -3.54 -38.46
N ALA A 441 -14.19 -3.98 -39.39
CA ALA A 441 -12.87 -3.44 -39.63
C ALA A 441 -12.92 -2.01 -40.15
N THR A 442 -13.87 -1.68 -41.05
CA THR A 442 -14.04 -0.30 -41.53
C THR A 442 -14.54 0.63 -40.43
N GLU A 443 -15.50 0.18 -39.62
CA GLU A 443 -16.01 0.96 -38.48
C GLU A 443 -14.92 1.16 -37.42
N LEU A 444 -14.08 0.15 -37.16
CA LEU A 444 -12.91 0.25 -36.29
C LEU A 444 -11.93 1.30 -36.82
N ALA A 445 -11.56 1.26 -38.09
CA ALA A 445 -10.65 2.24 -38.70
C ALA A 445 -11.20 3.67 -38.57
N GLN A 446 -12.51 3.87 -38.82
CA GLN A 446 -13.16 5.17 -38.64
C GLN A 446 -13.13 5.65 -37.18
N MET A 447 -13.33 4.75 -36.22
CA MET A 447 -13.29 5.04 -34.79
C MET A 447 -11.88 5.45 -34.32
N LEU A 448 -10.84 4.80 -34.86
CA LEU A 448 -9.45 5.13 -34.56
C LEU A 448 -9.04 6.51 -35.12
N GLY A 449 -9.81 7.02 -36.09
CA GLY A 449 -9.63 8.37 -36.63
C GLY A 449 -8.46 8.54 -37.58
N GLY A 450 -8.27 9.79 -38.04
CA GLY A 450 -7.12 10.16 -38.86
C GLY A 450 -7.06 9.49 -40.23
N SER A 451 -5.93 8.96 -40.58
CA SER A 451 -5.62 8.29 -41.86
C SER A 451 -5.69 6.76 -41.79
N VAL A 452 -6.26 6.20 -40.70
CA VAL A 452 -6.37 4.75 -40.53
C VAL A 452 -7.33 4.18 -41.57
N THR A 453 -6.85 3.22 -42.37
CA THR A 453 -7.63 2.54 -43.40
C THR A 453 -7.78 1.08 -43.07
N ALA A 454 -8.91 0.49 -43.49
CA ALA A 454 -9.15 -0.95 -43.39
C ALA A 454 -8.85 -1.63 -44.74
N GLU A 455 -7.92 -2.57 -44.76
CA GLU A 455 -7.47 -3.28 -45.96
C GLU A 455 -7.77 -4.78 -45.87
N ALA A 456 -8.14 -5.39 -47.01
CA ALA A 456 -8.38 -6.81 -47.06
C ALA A 456 -7.06 -7.60 -47.12
N ASP A 457 -6.85 -8.48 -46.15
CA ASP A 457 -5.74 -9.45 -46.18
C ASP A 457 -6.27 -10.87 -46.31
N THR A 458 -6.02 -11.48 -47.46
CA THR A 458 -6.46 -12.85 -47.78
C THR A 458 -5.69 -13.92 -47.00
N SER A 459 -4.60 -13.55 -46.32
CA SER A 459 -3.83 -14.46 -45.45
C SER A 459 -4.47 -14.64 -44.09
N LEU A 460 -5.37 -13.72 -43.68
CA LEU A 460 -6.06 -13.80 -42.41
C LEU A 460 -7.20 -14.83 -42.44
N GLU A 461 -7.41 -15.45 -41.29
CA GLU A 461 -8.54 -16.36 -41.07
C GLU A 461 -9.88 -15.64 -41.34
N PRO A 462 -10.91 -16.35 -41.85
CA PRO A 462 -12.25 -15.78 -42.00
C PRO A 462 -12.77 -15.22 -40.66
N ASN A 463 -13.47 -14.08 -40.71
CA ASN A 463 -14.01 -13.39 -39.53
C ASN A 463 -12.95 -12.89 -38.54
N SER A 464 -11.73 -12.68 -38.98
CA SER A 464 -10.69 -12.06 -38.15
C SER A 464 -10.37 -10.62 -38.59
N VAL A 465 -9.99 -9.79 -37.63
CA VAL A 465 -9.48 -8.44 -37.81
C VAL A 465 -8.11 -8.37 -37.15
N ARG A 466 -7.15 -7.73 -37.81
CA ARG A 466 -5.84 -7.43 -37.25
C ARG A 466 -5.67 -5.93 -37.18
N LEU A 467 -5.44 -5.41 -35.98
CA LEU A 467 -5.04 -4.04 -35.76
C LEU A 467 -3.51 -3.98 -35.58
N ILE A 468 -2.82 -3.26 -36.44
CA ILE A 468 -1.39 -2.96 -36.33
C ILE A 468 -1.28 -1.53 -35.82
N ILE A 469 -0.77 -1.35 -34.61
CA ILE A 469 -0.65 -0.04 -33.94
C ILE A 469 0.70 0.57 -34.33
N GLY A 470 0.67 1.72 -35.02
CA GLY A 470 1.82 2.54 -35.32
C GLY A 470 2.08 3.64 -34.30
N THR A 471 3.12 4.44 -34.51
CA THR A 471 3.46 5.57 -33.62
C THR A 471 2.50 6.76 -33.74
N ASP A 472 1.60 6.74 -34.72
CA ASP A 472 0.59 7.75 -34.98
C ASP A 472 -0.70 7.59 -34.15
N LEU A 473 -0.86 6.45 -33.45
CA LEU A 473 -2.03 6.19 -32.64
C LEU A 473 -1.79 6.65 -31.20
N PRO A 474 -2.65 7.55 -30.68
CA PRO A 474 -2.56 7.96 -29.28
C PRO A 474 -2.90 6.81 -28.32
N ASP A 475 -2.54 6.95 -27.06
CA ASP A 475 -2.90 6.01 -26.00
C ASP A 475 -4.41 5.69 -26.02
N ALA A 476 -4.77 4.43 -25.77
CA ALA A 476 -6.14 3.92 -25.79
C ALA A 476 -7.11 4.73 -24.90
N SER A 477 -6.60 5.38 -23.86
CA SER A 477 -7.37 6.28 -22.98
C SER A 477 -7.91 7.52 -23.71
N ALA A 478 -7.28 7.96 -24.79
CA ALA A 478 -7.72 9.11 -25.59
C ALA A 478 -8.95 8.81 -26.45
N LEU A 479 -9.23 7.56 -26.78
CA LEU A 479 -10.41 7.15 -27.57
C LEU A 479 -11.75 7.23 -26.81
N GLY A 480 -11.74 7.54 -25.52
CA GLY A 480 -12.92 7.77 -24.69
C GLY A 480 -13.39 9.22 -24.65
N GLN A 481 -12.64 10.18 -25.20
CA GLN A 481 -12.95 11.61 -25.17
C GLN A 481 -13.25 12.10 -26.59
N SER A 482 -14.47 12.56 -26.82
CA SER A 482 -14.86 13.22 -28.08
C SER A 482 -14.03 14.49 -28.28
N SER A 483 -13.25 14.53 -29.34
CA SER A 483 -12.42 15.63 -29.77
C SER A 483 -13.24 16.86 -30.16
N THR A 484 -13.02 17.97 -29.48
CA THR A 484 -13.20 19.30 -30.06
C THR A 484 -11.82 19.80 -30.49
N THR A 485 -11.70 19.97 -31.77
CA THR A 485 -10.56 20.48 -32.53
C THR A 485 -10.07 21.83 -32.03
N SER A 486 -8.78 21.99 -31.80
CA SER A 486 -8.06 23.21 -32.16
C SER A 486 -6.60 22.87 -32.52
N SER A 487 -6.30 23.19 -33.75
CA SER A 487 -4.99 23.15 -34.38
C SER A 487 -4.07 24.23 -33.78
N GLU A 488 -2.82 23.90 -33.50
CA GLU A 488 -1.70 24.80 -33.85
C GLU A 488 -0.35 24.04 -33.81
N SER A 489 0.44 24.44 -34.73
CA SER A 489 1.60 23.93 -35.41
C SER A 489 2.94 24.12 -34.70
N ASP A 490 3.88 23.24 -35.09
CA ASP A 490 5.33 23.43 -35.33
C ASP A 490 6.25 23.77 -34.13
N ASP A 491 7.22 22.93 -33.85
CA ASP A 491 8.59 23.11 -34.32
C ASP A 491 9.52 21.92 -33.96
N THR A 492 10.37 21.63 -34.94
CA THR A 492 11.45 20.67 -34.99
C THR A 492 12.57 20.94 -33.98
N ASP A 493 13.13 19.89 -33.34
CA ASP A 493 14.59 19.75 -33.36
C ASP A 493 15.07 18.30 -33.12
N SER A 494 16.08 17.94 -33.92
CA SER A 494 16.76 16.64 -33.97
C SER A 494 17.88 16.56 -32.94
N SER A 495 18.03 15.45 -32.22
CA SER A 495 19.39 15.01 -31.87
C SER A 495 19.47 13.49 -31.68
N THR A 496 20.35 12.93 -32.45
CA THR A 496 20.82 11.56 -32.54
C THR A 496 21.74 11.16 -31.38
N GLY A 497 21.64 9.89 -30.92
CA GLY A 497 22.72 9.20 -30.26
C GLY A 497 22.29 8.13 -29.30
N PRO A 498 23.14 7.17 -28.95
CA PRO A 498 23.44 5.96 -29.71
C PRO A 498 22.86 4.68 -29.07
N THR A 499 22.67 3.69 -29.92
CA THR A 499 22.29 2.30 -29.65
C THR A 499 23.18 1.56 -28.67
N ASP A 500 22.58 0.88 -27.69
CA ASP A 500 23.22 -0.16 -26.89
C ASP A 500 22.56 -1.53 -27.21
N PRO A 501 23.33 -2.56 -27.54
CA PRO A 501 22.79 -3.85 -27.95
C PRO A 501 22.83 -4.85 -26.78
N ASN A 502 21.75 -5.00 -26.04
CA ASN A 502 21.51 -6.23 -25.30
C ASN A 502 20.02 -6.40 -24.92
N ALA A 503 19.22 -6.77 -25.88
CA ALA A 503 17.84 -7.20 -25.65
C ALA A 503 17.84 -8.65 -25.21
N THR A 504 17.53 -8.90 -23.96
CA THR A 504 17.28 -10.25 -23.44
C THR A 504 15.76 -10.53 -23.42
N GLU A 505 15.42 -11.68 -23.94
CA GLU A 505 14.12 -12.32 -24.16
C GLU A 505 12.98 -11.92 -23.21
N SER A 506 11.85 -11.52 -23.81
CA SER A 506 10.55 -11.35 -23.17
C SER A 506 9.95 -12.70 -22.80
N VAL A 507 9.80 -12.96 -21.50
CA VAL A 507 8.99 -14.07 -21.00
C VAL A 507 7.54 -13.62 -20.98
N SER A 508 6.69 -14.34 -21.75
CA SER A 508 5.23 -14.12 -21.79
C SER A 508 4.62 -14.19 -20.38
N ALA A 509 3.79 -13.21 -20.03
CA ALA A 509 3.05 -13.21 -18.78
C ALA A 509 2.09 -14.40 -18.72
N PRO A 510 2.01 -15.15 -17.62
CA PRO A 510 1.10 -16.28 -17.50
C PRO A 510 -0.34 -15.78 -17.39
N SER A 511 -1.19 -16.21 -18.33
CA SER A 511 -2.64 -16.00 -18.32
C SER A 511 -3.30 -17.01 -17.36
N GLY A 512 -3.29 -16.69 -16.05
CA GLY A 512 -3.96 -17.49 -15.03
C GLY A 512 -4.11 -16.68 -13.74
N PRO A 513 -4.94 -17.11 -12.78
CA PRO A 513 -4.98 -16.44 -11.46
C PRO A 513 -3.58 -16.47 -10.85
N ALA A 514 -3.17 -15.35 -10.27
CA ALA A 514 -1.85 -15.20 -9.63
C ALA A 514 -1.60 -16.34 -8.66
N GLN A 515 -0.47 -17.04 -8.81
CA GLN A 515 -0.11 -18.14 -7.92
C GLN A 515 0.47 -17.57 -6.62
N ILE A 516 0.04 -18.15 -5.49
CA ILE A 516 0.62 -17.81 -4.19
C ILE A 516 1.86 -18.69 -4.00
N VAL A 517 3.04 -18.07 -4.02
CA VAL A 517 4.30 -18.78 -3.79
C VAL A 517 4.84 -18.50 -2.39
N ASN A 518 5.32 -19.54 -1.72
CA ASN A 518 5.96 -19.41 -0.40
C ASN A 518 7.34 -18.77 -0.54
N GLY A 519 7.47 -17.52 -0.10
CA GLY A 519 8.70 -16.74 -0.20
C GLY A 519 9.71 -17.03 0.90
N THR A 520 10.20 -18.27 1.01
CA THR A 520 11.38 -18.56 1.82
C THR A 520 12.62 -18.52 0.92
N GLY A 521 13.21 -17.33 0.78
CA GLY A 521 14.52 -17.16 0.18
C GLY A 521 14.57 -17.47 -1.32
N THR A 522 14.25 -16.49 -2.13
CA THR A 522 14.60 -16.52 -3.55
C THR A 522 16.09 -16.24 -3.72
N GLY A 523 16.74 -16.98 -4.63
CA GLY A 523 18.16 -16.80 -4.94
C GLY A 523 18.49 -15.42 -5.49
N ALA A 524 19.76 -15.07 -5.51
CA ALA A 524 20.31 -13.75 -5.82
C ALA A 524 19.90 -13.16 -7.18
N ASN A 525 19.42 -13.95 -8.11
CA ASN A 525 19.05 -13.57 -9.49
C ASN A 525 17.58 -13.89 -9.80
N ALA A 526 16.71 -13.92 -8.80
CA ALA A 526 15.30 -14.12 -9.09
C ALA A 526 14.77 -12.90 -9.89
N PRO A 527 14.05 -13.13 -10.99
CA PRO A 527 13.35 -12.06 -11.69
C PRO A 527 12.37 -11.38 -10.75
N ALA A 528 11.91 -10.19 -11.10
CA ALA A 528 10.84 -9.53 -10.38
C ALA A 528 9.72 -10.53 -10.12
N PRO A 529 9.21 -10.66 -8.88
CA PRO A 529 8.17 -11.64 -8.60
C PRO A 529 6.91 -11.22 -9.34
N THR A 530 6.58 -11.97 -10.36
CA THR A 530 5.28 -11.87 -11.06
C THR A 530 4.16 -12.49 -10.26
N ASP A 531 4.52 -13.20 -9.17
CA ASP A 531 3.60 -13.92 -8.28
C ASP A 531 3.55 -13.29 -6.89
N LEU A 532 2.41 -13.45 -6.22
CA LEU A 532 2.20 -12.99 -4.86
C LEU A 532 3.05 -13.81 -3.89
N VAL A 533 4.03 -13.15 -3.27
CA VAL A 533 4.93 -13.80 -2.30
C VAL A 533 4.27 -13.87 -0.93
N ASN A 534 4.09 -15.07 -0.41
CA ASN A 534 3.54 -15.35 0.92
C ASN A 534 4.66 -15.67 1.92
N LEU A 535 4.75 -14.88 3.01
CA LEU A 535 5.50 -15.25 4.20
C LEU A 535 4.54 -15.96 5.15
N THR A 536 4.45 -17.28 5.05
CA THR A 536 3.67 -18.07 6.01
C THR A 536 4.21 -17.87 7.41
N ASN A 537 3.36 -17.41 8.31
CA ASN A 537 3.67 -17.39 9.73
C ASN A 537 3.67 -18.83 10.26
N THR A 538 4.83 -19.45 10.25
CA THR A 538 5.07 -20.65 11.03
C THR A 538 5.29 -20.23 12.49
N ALA A 539 5.10 -21.12 13.45
CA ALA A 539 5.37 -20.86 14.88
C ALA A 539 6.83 -20.45 15.17
N SER A 540 7.66 -20.35 14.16
CA SER A 540 9.05 -19.88 14.16
C SER A 540 9.18 -18.54 13.43
N VAL A 541 10.21 -17.77 13.80
CA VAL A 541 10.60 -16.55 13.10
C VAL A 541 10.99 -16.90 11.66
N PRO A 542 10.40 -16.26 10.64
CA PRO A 542 10.75 -16.55 9.25
C PRO A 542 12.19 -16.13 8.96
N CYS A 543 12.92 -16.99 8.23
CA CYS A 543 14.24 -16.64 7.75
C CYS A 543 14.13 -15.91 6.40
N VAL A 544 14.79 -14.76 6.32
CA VAL A 544 14.82 -13.89 5.14
C VAL A 544 16.24 -13.69 4.65
N LYS A 545 16.38 -13.14 3.44
CA LYS A 545 17.66 -12.77 2.84
C LYS A 545 18.29 -11.62 3.58
#